data_331f21245116db9f226dc8f337b7d163
#
_entry.id   331f21245116db9f226dc8f337b7d163
#
_cell.length_a   1.000
_cell.length_b   1.000
_cell.length_c   1.000
_cell.angle_alpha   90.00
_cell.angle_beta   90.00
_cell.angle_gamma   90.00
#
_symmetry.space_group_name_H-M   'P 1'
#
loop_
_entity.id
_entity.type
_entity.pdbx_description
1 polymer ?
#
loop_
_entity_poly.entity_id
_entity_poly.type
_entity_poly.pdbx_seq_one_letter_code
_entity_poly.pdbx_strand_id
1 'polypeptide(L)'
;MARFGIFGWGIVAPNSPNIDSFARNLSSGKSWLKAFDGFGPSTFLVGNPDFDFNDYRNWIDQRFPPSKFPQLTQKMGCTTLYALGAFIQSLEQNPGIEDTLKDLGSAAQVLIGSGVGDLPTQYNISIELRDAQRRWNRFWASPEQNVDREAYEKAGETGRVKLSEEWNIPPDPRPLPADSFEREVAYANWDEFWMQRSKKLRQYLAEFKEIESMAIEGKIETGKLPLIRKKRGGLRRLQMKWGCPEAPWLSVSPNLIWNIVNTPAAQISMIGGLTGATYAPVAACSSFGVALKVAMQTINSGDAKAVVVGMSD
;
A
#
# COMPACT_ATOMS: atom_id res chain seq x y z
N MET A 1 -39.24 9.94 13.64
CA MET A 1 -38.06 9.34 12.95
C MET A 1 -37.85 10.14 11.67
N ALA A 2 -36.62 10.59 11.43
CA ALA A 2 -36.28 11.21 10.16
C ALA A 2 -36.43 10.18 9.02
N ARG A 3 -36.89 10.63 7.85
CA ARG A 3 -36.94 9.79 6.66
C ARG A 3 -35.62 10.01 5.91
N PHE A 4 -34.94 8.93 5.54
CA PHE A 4 -33.74 8.94 4.73
C PHE A 4 -34.09 8.57 3.30
N GLY A 5 -33.59 9.34 2.32
CA GLY A 5 -33.69 9.02 0.92
C GLY A 5 -32.39 8.42 0.40
N ILE A 6 -32.47 7.46 -0.51
CA ILE A 6 -31.34 6.98 -1.31
C ILE A 6 -31.48 7.63 -2.68
N PHE A 7 -30.50 8.44 -3.07
CA PHE A 7 -30.53 9.25 -4.29
C PHE A 7 -29.67 8.68 -5.43
N GLY A 8 -28.88 7.69 -5.14
CA GLY A 8 -28.07 6.94 -6.10
C GLY A 8 -27.30 5.85 -5.39
N TRP A 9 -26.95 4.81 -6.13
CA TRP A 9 -26.14 3.71 -5.65
C TRP A 9 -25.26 3.16 -6.77
N GLY A 10 -24.19 2.50 -6.43
CA GLY A 10 -23.29 1.86 -7.37
C GLY A 10 -22.67 0.62 -6.75
N ILE A 11 -22.25 -0.31 -7.56
CA ILE A 11 -21.69 -1.57 -7.10
C ILE A 11 -20.63 -2.10 -8.05
N VAL A 12 -19.59 -2.68 -7.48
CA VAL A 12 -18.64 -3.57 -8.12
C VAL A 12 -18.59 -4.84 -7.29
N ALA A 13 -19.00 -5.96 -7.86
CA ALA A 13 -19.11 -7.24 -7.17
C ALA A 13 -18.65 -8.38 -8.08
N PRO A 14 -18.43 -9.59 -7.57
CA PRO A 14 -18.05 -10.73 -8.38
C PRO A 14 -18.97 -10.89 -9.60
N ASN A 15 -18.35 -11.02 -10.79
CA ASN A 15 -19.05 -11.11 -12.09
C ASN A 15 -20.04 -9.95 -12.38
N SER A 16 -19.95 -8.86 -11.64
CA SER A 16 -20.90 -7.74 -11.68
C SER A 16 -20.15 -6.40 -11.56
N PRO A 17 -19.54 -5.91 -12.66
CA PRO A 17 -18.78 -4.66 -12.66
C PRO A 17 -19.65 -3.40 -12.52
N ASN A 18 -20.98 -3.54 -12.68
CA ASN A 18 -21.94 -2.44 -12.60
C ASN A 18 -23.32 -2.93 -12.16
N ILE A 19 -24.23 -1.98 -11.95
CA ILE A 19 -25.58 -2.20 -11.42
C ILE A 19 -26.40 -3.13 -12.30
N ASP A 20 -26.36 -2.96 -13.62
CA ASP A 20 -27.17 -3.76 -14.55
C ASP A 20 -26.75 -5.22 -14.55
N SER A 21 -25.44 -5.46 -14.52
CA SER A 21 -24.88 -6.81 -14.40
C SER A 21 -25.26 -7.44 -13.07
N PHE A 22 -25.18 -6.66 -11.99
CA PHE A 22 -25.55 -7.11 -10.65
C PHE A 22 -27.03 -7.51 -10.58
N ALA A 23 -27.92 -6.68 -11.09
CA ALA A 23 -29.36 -6.98 -11.10
C ALA A 23 -29.68 -8.24 -11.91
N ARG A 24 -29.08 -8.41 -13.10
CA ARG A 24 -29.23 -9.62 -13.91
C ARG A 24 -28.70 -10.86 -13.20
N ASN A 25 -27.51 -10.77 -12.61
CA ASN A 25 -26.89 -11.89 -11.92
C ASN A 25 -27.67 -12.29 -10.66
N LEU A 26 -28.15 -11.32 -9.90
CA LEU A 26 -28.98 -11.56 -8.73
C LEU A 26 -30.28 -12.28 -9.11
N SER A 27 -30.95 -11.85 -10.19
CA SER A 27 -32.17 -12.47 -10.71
C SER A 27 -31.93 -13.87 -11.25
N SER A 28 -30.71 -14.20 -11.67
CA SER A 28 -30.39 -15.54 -12.21
C SER A 28 -30.36 -16.65 -11.16
N GLY A 29 -30.18 -16.30 -9.89
CA GLY A 29 -30.02 -17.23 -8.77
C GLY A 29 -28.77 -18.13 -8.85
N LYS A 30 -27.84 -17.84 -9.76
CA LYS A 30 -26.61 -18.63 -9.95
C LYS A 30 -25.48 -18.11 -9.05
N SER A 31 -24.57 -19.02 -8.66
CA SER A 31 -23.34 -18.61 -7.96
C SER A 31 -22.44 -17.77 -8.86
N TRP A 32 -21.84 -16.73 -8.30
CA TRP A 32 -20.86 -15.85 -8.97
C TRP A 32 -19.42 -16.23 -8.63
N LEU A 33 -19.24 -17.26 -7.81
CA LEU A 33 -17.94 -17.77 -7.45
C LEU A 33 -17.41 -18.66 -8.59
N LYS A 34 -16.14 -18.51 -8.89
CA LYS A 34 -15.40 -19.31 -9.88
C LYS A 34 -14.30 -20.10 -9.17
N ALA A 35 -13.88 -21.22 -9.75
CA ALA A 35 -12.71 -21.94 -9.26
C ALA A 35 -11.48 -21.01 -9.28
N PHE A 36 -10.70 -21.06 -8.21
CA PHE A 36 -9.47 -20.30 -8.14
C PHE A 36 -8.41 -20.94 -9.03
N ASP A 37 -7.88 -20.16 -9.96
CA ASP A 37 -6.80 -20.57 -10.85
C ASP A 37 -5.47 -20.06 -10.29
N GLY A 38 -4.97 -20.70 -9.24
CA GLY A 38 -3.75 -20.32 -8.54
C GLY A 38 -3.23 -21.49 -7.70
N PHE A 39 -2.73 -21.18 -6.53
CA PHE A 39 -2.24 -22.19 -5.58
C PHE A 39 -3.40 -22.77 -4.74
N GLY A 40 -3.32 -24.05 -4.40
CA GLY A 40 -4.27 -24.72 -3.53
C GLY A 40 -5.20 -25.70 -4.27
N PRO A 41 -6.17 -26.29 -3.57
CA PRO A 41 -7.06 -27.25 -4.16
C PRO A 41 -8.02 -26.62 -5.19
N SER A 42 -8.32 -27.33 -6.25
CA SER A 42 -9.24 -26.90 -7.33
C SER A 42 -10.66 -26.60 -6.86
N THR A 43 -11.00 -26.99 -5.64
CA THR A 43 -12.29 -26.72 -4.98
C THR A 43 -12.35 -25.34 -4.31
N PHE A 44 -11.25 -24.62 -4.27
CA PHE A 44 -11.21 -23.27 -3.72
C PHE A 44 -11.95 -22.30 -4.66
N LEU A 45 -12.98 -21.64 -4.16
CA LEU A 45 -13.82 -20.74 -4.94
C LEU A 45 -13.55 -19.29 -4.56
N VAL A 46 -13.44 -18.42 -5.56
CA VAL A 46 -13.23 -16.98 -5.40
C VAL A 46 -14.27 -16.17 -6.15
N GLY A 47 -14.60 -15.01 -5.60
CA GLY A 47 -15.36 -13.98 -6.28
C GLY A 47 -14.42 -12.90 -6.79
N ASN A 48 -14.27 -12.79 -8.10
CA ASN A 48 -13.50 -11.73 -8.72
C ASN A 48 -14.40 -10.89 -9.62
N PRO A 49 -14.47 -9.55 -9.46
CA PRO A 49 -15.22 -8.71 -10.38
C PRO A 49 -14.47 -8.60 -11.72
N ASP A 50 -15.18 -8.77 -12.84
CA ASP A 50 -14.70 -8.48 -14.18
C ASP A 50 -14.79 -6.95 -14.39
N PHE A 51 -13.93 -6.20 -13.68
CA PHE A 51 -13.98 -4.75 -13.60
C PHE A 51 -12.83 -4.14 -14.38
N ASP A 52 -13.15 -3.22 -15.30
CA ASP A 52 -12.18 -2.38 -15.98
C ASP A 52 -12.43 -0.91 -15.66
N PHE A 53 -11.48 -0.27 -14.97
CA PHE A 53 -11.61 1.15 -14.63
C PHE A 53 -11.55 2.06 -15.87
N ASN A 54 -11.11 1.56 -17.03
CA ASN A 54 -11.16 2.30 -18.30
C ASN A 54 -12.58 2.69 -18.71
N ASP A 55 -13.60 1.96 -18.29
CA ASP A 55 -15.00 2.28 -18.55
C ASP A 55 -15.40 3.67 -18.01
N TYR A 56 -14.71 4.15 -16.96
CA TYR A 56 -14.95 5.44 -16.32
C TYR A 56 -14.04 6.57 -16.83
N ARG A 57 -13.16 6.27 -17.78
CA ARG A 57 -12.18 7.23 -18.30
C ARG A 57 -12.85 8.48 -18.86
N ASN A 58 -13.88 8.31 -19.68
CA ASN A 58 -14.60 9.43 -20.29
C ASN A 58 -15.22 10.36 -19.24
N TRP A 59 -15.78 9.81 -18.17
CA TRP A 59 -16.33 10.58 -17.05
C TRP A 59 -15.25 11.42 -16.35
N ILE A 60 -14.06 10.86 -16.15
CA ILE A 60 -12.93 11.53 -15.52
C ILE A 60 -12.33 12.59 -16.43
N ASP A 61 -12.09 12.28 -17.70
CA ASP A 61 -11.46 13.19 -18.68
C ASP A 61 -12.33 14.42 -18.96
N GLN A 62 -13.66 14.33 -18.81
CA GLN A 62 -14.58 15.47 -18.92
C GLN A 62 -14.49 16.45 -17.73
N ARG A 63 -14.03 16.00 -16.56
CA ARG A 63 -14.07 16.76 -15.30
C ARG A 63 -12.71 17.19 -14.79
N PHE A 64 -11.66 16.51 -15.22
CA PHE A 64 -10.31 16.68 -14.69
C PHE A 64 -9.27 16.82 -15.81
N PRO A 65 -8.08 17.37 -15.49
CA PRO A 65 -6.95 17.40 -16.44
C PRO A 65 -6.58 15.98 -16.93
N PRO A 66 -6.04 15.83 -18.16
CA PRO A 66 -5.68 14.54 -18.76
C PRO A 66 -4.72 13.67 -17.93
N SER A 67 -3.99 14.28 -17.00
CA SER A 67 -3.10 13.57 -16.08
C SER A 67 -3.82 12.83 -14.94
N LYS A 68 -5.12 13.12 -14.70
CA LYS A 68 -5.84 12.58 -13.56
C LYS A 68 -6.09 11.07 -13.69
N PHE A 69 -6.60 10.64 -14.84
CA PHE A 69 -6.87 9.21 -15.09
C PHE A 69 -5.60 8.34 -14.96
N PRO A 70 -4.47 8.66 -15.64
CA PRO A 70 -3.23 7.93 -15.44
C PRO A 70 -2.73 7.95 -13.99
N GLN A 71 -2.95 9.04 -13.26
CA GLN A 71 -2.56 9.16 -11.88
C GLN A 71 -3.33 8.19 -10.97
N LEU A 72 -4.64 8.02 -11.22
CA LEU A 72 -5.47 7.05 -10.50
C LEU A 72 -5.02 5.62 -10.81
N THR A 73 -4.94 5.25 -12.08
CA THR A 73 -4.63 3.88 -12.50
C THR A 73 -3.21 3.41 -12.15
N GLN A 74 -2.24 4.33 -12.06
CA GLN A 74 -0.86 3.99 -11.72
C GLN A 74 -0.58 3.92 -10.20
N LYS A 75 -1.41 4.60 -9.39
CA LYS A 75 -1.13 4.73 -7.95
C LYS A 75 -2.12 3.99 -7.07
N MET A 76 -3.38 3.87 -7.51
CA MET A 76 -4.43 3.25 -6.72
C MET A 76 -4.55 1.77 -7.01
N GLY A 77 -4.71 0.98 -5.96
CA GLY A 77 -5.05 -0.42 -6.07
C GLY A 77 -6.54 -0.65 -6.32
N CYS A 78 -6.90 -1.91 -6.54
CA CYS A 78 -8.24 -2.32 -6.93
C CYS A 78 -9.32 -1.82 -5.96
N THR A 79 -9.07 -1.91 -4.66
CA THR A 79 -10.00 -1.44 -3.61
C THR A 79 -10.45 0.00 -3.85
N THR A 80 -9.51 0.91 -4.13
CA THR A 80 -9.85 2.31 -4.42
C THR A 80 -10.55 2.47 -5.77
N LEU A 81 -10.13 1.74 -6.80
CA LEU A 81 -10.74 1.84 -8.13
C LEU A 81 -12.17 1.29 -8.15
N TYR A 82 -12.46 0.21 -7.40
CA TYR A 82 -13.83 -0.31 -7.22
C TYR A 82 -14.73 0.74 -6.54
N ALA A 83 -14.23 1.37 -5.47
CA ALA A 83 -14.99 2.41 -4.78
C ALA A 83 -15.29 3.61 -5.68
N LEU A 84 -14.31 4.03 -6.50
CA LEU A 84 -14.49 5.12 -7.47
C LEU A 84 -15.47 4.75 -8.56
N GLY A 85 -15.40 3.54 -9.13
CA GLY A 85 -16.34 3.05 -10.11
C GLY A 85 -17.77 3.02 -9.58
N ALA A 86 -17.97 2.46 -8.39
CA ALA A 86 -19.28 2.44 -7.73
C ALA A 86 -19.80 3.86 -7.43
N PHE A 87 -18.93 4.78 -7.00
CA PHE A 87 -19.33 6.17 -6.77
C PHE A 87 -19.76 6.86 -8.06
N ILE A 88 -19.02 6.71 -9.16
CA ILE A 88 -19.41 7.29 -10.47
C ILE A 88 -20.75 6.73 -10.94
N GLN A 89 -20.98 5.41 -10.83
CA GLN A 89 -22.28 4.81 -11.13
C GLN A 89 -23.41 5.46 -10.33
N SER A 90 -23.18 5.75 -9.03
CA SER A 90 -24.19 6.37 -8.17
C SER A 90 -24.55 7.79 -8.59
N LEU A 91 -23.61 8.55 -9.15
CA LEU A 91 -23.84 9.90 -9.67
C LEU A 91 -24.60 9.87 -10.99
N GLU A 92 -24.33 8.90 -11.85
CA GLU A 92 -24.99 8.79 -13.18
C GLU A 92 -26.47 8.45 -13.09
N GLN A 93 -26.92 7.82 -12.00
CA GLN A 93 -28.34 7.50 -11.80
C GLN A 93 -29.24 8.71 -11.56
N ASN A 94 -28.68 9.81 -11.05
CA ASN A 94 -29.46 10.99 -10.68
C ASN A 94 -28.78 12.25 -11.21
N PRO A 95 -29.10 12.68 -12.44
CA PRO A 95 -28.56 13.91 -13.00
C PRO A 95 -28.78 15.11 -12.07
N GLY A 96 -27.73 15.88 -11.79
CA GLY A 96 -27.75 17.03 -10.87
C GLY A 96 -27.40 16.70 -9.43
N ILE A 97 -27.28 15.43 -9.04
CA ILE A 97 -26.87 15.07 -7.68
C ILE A 97 -25.41 15.51 -7.41
N GLU A 98 -24.56 15.47 -8.43
CA GLU A 98 -23.17 15.91 -8.33
C GLU A 98 -23.07 17.39 -7.93
N ASP A 99 -23.85 18.26 -8.60
CA ASP A 99 -23.91 19.69 -8.28
C ASP A 99 -24.53 19.93 -6.91
N THR A 100 -25.61 19.22 -6.60
CA THR A 100 -26.24 19.30 -5.26
C THR A 100 -25.25 18.94 -4.15
N LEU A 101 -24.45 17.89 -4.32
CA LEU A 101 -23.45 17.49 -3.33
C LEU A 101 -22.34 18.54 -3.17
N LYS A 102 -21.90 19.18 -4.27
CA LYS A 102 -20.92 20.27 -4.22
C LYS A 102 -21.49 21.52 -3.55
N ASP A 103 -22.73 21.89 -3.84
CA ASP A 103 -23.42 23.06 -3.27
C ASP A 103 -23.66 22.91 -1.76
N LEU A 104 -23.83 21.68 -1.26
CA LEU A 104 -23.94 21.41 0.16
C LEU A 104 -22.63 21.68 0.93
N GLY A 105 -21.49 21.73 0.26
CA GLY A 105 -20.21 22.06 0.85
C GLY A 105 -19.85 21.11 2.02
N SER A 106 -19.60 21.69 3.21
CA SER A 106 -19.24 20.90 4.40
C SER A 106 -20.39 20.03 4.95
N ALA A 107 -21.62 20.25 4.51
CA ALA A 107 -22.77 19.42 4.90
C ALA A 107 -22.91 18.15 4.04
N ALA A 108 -22.07 17.96 2.99
CA ALA A 108 -21.94 16.72 2.25
C ALA A 108 -20.70 15.96 2.74
N GLN A 109 -20.91 14.81 3.38
CA GLN A 109 -19.83 14.01 3.99
C GLN A 109 -19.59 12.70 3.25
N VAL A 110 -18.43 12.06 3.51
CA VAL A 110 -18.03 10.79 2.92
C VAL A 110 -17.66 9.79 4.00
N LEU A 111 -18.33 8.63 4.00
CA LEU A 111 -18.07 7.51 4.91
C LEU A 111 -17.90 6.22 4.11
N ILE A 112 -16.67 5.88 3.77
CA ILE A 112 -16.37 4.64 3.03
C ILE A 112 -15.55 3.72 3.94
N GLY A 113 -16.17 2.63 4.35
CA GLY A 113 -15.53 1.61 5.15
C GLY A 113 -14.55 0.74 4.34
N SER A 114 -13.58 0.18 5.02
CA SER A 114 -12.70 -0.86 4.49
C SER A 114 -12.29 -1.78 5.62
N GLY A 115 -12.17 -3.07 5.36
CA GLY A 115 -11.72 -4.05 6.35
C GLY A 115 -10.21 -4.09 6.46
N VAL A 116 -9.53 -4.18 5.33
CA VAL A 116 -8.07 -4.38 5.24
C VAL A 116 -7.37 -3.43 4.27
N GLY A 117 -8.10 -2.67 3.48
CA GLY A 117 -7.56 -1.84 2.40
C GLY A 117 -7.10 -2.66 1.21
N ASP A 118 -6.15 -2.17 0.43
CA ASP A 118 -5.65 -2.87 -0.76
C ASP A 118 -4.60 -3.92 -0.38
N LEU A 119 -5.06 -5.09 0.01
CA LEU A 119 -4.23 -6.21 0.46
C LEU A 119 -3.17 -6.64 -0.56
N PRO A 120 -3.45 -6.75 -1.88
CA PRO A 120 -2.44 -7.09 -2.87
C PRO A 120 -1.26 -6.11 -2.89
N THR A 121 -1.52 -4.81 -2.84
CA THR A 121 -0.45 -3.79 -2.79
C THR A 121 0.36 -3.91 -1.51
N GLN A 122 -0.28 -4.10 -0.35
CA GLN A 122 0.40 -4.26 0.93
C GLN A 122 1.30 -5.50 0.95
N TYR A 123 0.79 -6.61 0.41
CA TYR A 123 1.53 -7.86 0.28
C TYR A 123 2.77 -7.70 -0.60
N ASN A 124 2.61 -7.14 -1.80
CA ASN A 124 3.72 -6.94 -2.73
C ASN A 124 4.80 -6.01 -2.15
N ILE A 125 4.40 -4.92 -1.52
CA ILE A 125 5.34 -3.99 -0.86
C ILE A 125 6.08 -4.69 0.29
N SER A 126 5.40 -5.56 1.05
CA SER A 126 6.04 -6.33 2.12
C SER A 126 7.08 -7.31 1.58
N ILE A 127 6.81 -7.95 0.45
CA ILE A 127 7.78 -8.84 -0.24
C ILE A 127 8.96 -8.02 -0.75
N GLU A 128 8.72 -6.90 -1.44
CA GLU A 128 9.77 -6.03 -1.96
C GLU A 128 10.69 -5.52 -0.85
N LEU A 129 10.11 -5.10 0.29
CA LEU A 129 10.87 -4.67 1.45
C LEU A 129 11.71 -5.80 2.05
N ARG A 130 11.13 -7.00 2.21
CA ARG A 130 11.85 -8.18 2.69
C ARG A 130 13.01 -8.55 1.78
N ASP A 131 12.80 -8.52 0.48
CA ASP A 131 13.83 -8.85 -0.50
C ASP A 131 14.93 -7.78 -0.54
N ALA A 132 14.57 -6.51 -0.39
CA ALA A 132 15.53 -5.42 -0.25
C ALA A 132 16.37 -5.60 1.04
N GLN A 133 15.72 -5.94 2.17
CA GLN A 133 16.40 -6.21 3.44
C GLN A 133 17.35 -7.41 3.32
N ARG A 134 16.94 -8.49 2.66
CA ARG A 134 17.80 -9.66 2.43
C ARG A 134 19.03 -9.33 1.56
N ARG A 135 18.84 -8.59 0.46
CA ARG A 135 19.96 -8.14 -0.39
C ARG A 135 20.93 -7.25 0.39
N TRP A 136 20.39 -6.34 1.21
CA TRP A 136 21.18 -5.46 2.06
C TRP A 136 21.98 -6.22 3.10
N ASN A 137 21.33 -7.11 3.85
CA ASN A 137 21.99 -7.90 4.90
C ASN A 137 23.09 -8.75 4.31
N ARG A 138 22.82 -9.47 3.22
CA ARG A 138 23.78 -10.33 2.51
C ARG A 138 25.00 -9.56 2.03
N PHE A 139 24.80 -8.35 1.48
CA PHE A 139 25.90 -7.53 1.00
C PHE A 139 26.85 -7.16 2.15
N TRP A 140 26.31 -6.58 3.24
CA TRP A 140 27.13 -6.16 4.37
C TRP A 140 27.64 -7.31 5.25
N ALA A 141 26.99 -8.46 5.19
CA ALA A 141 27.43 -9.69 5.82
C ALA A 141 28.56 -10.38 5.07
N SER A 142 28.77 -10.09 3.78
CA SER A 142 29.76 -10.82 2.97
C SER A 142 31.18 -10.63 3.51
N PRO A 143 32.07 -11.62 3.33
CA PRO A 143 33.46 -11.52 3.78
C PRO A 143 34.20 -10.30 3.22
N GLU A 144 33.87 -9.86 1.99
CA GLU A 144 34.46 -8.70 1.34
C GLU A 144 34.09 -7.38 2.03
N GLN A 145 32.92 -7.37 2.67
CA GLN A 145 32.40 -6.18 3.35
C GLN A 145 32.51 -6.26 4.89
N ASN A 146 32.92 -7.42 5.42
CA ASN A 146 32.95 -7.66 6.85
C ASN A 146 34.22 -8.39 7.28
N VAL A 147 35.15 -7.67 7.84
CA VAL A 147 36.47 -8.20 8.28
C VAL A 147 36.34 -9.25 9.39
N ASP A 148 35.32 -9.15 10.25
CA ASP A 148 35.09 -10.14 11.31
C ASP A 148 34.58 -11.46 10.71
N ARG A 149 33.73 -11.40 9.70
CA ARG A 149 33.31 -12.58 8.94
C ARG A 149 34.46 -13.18 8.12
N GLU A 150 35.25 -12.34 7.47
CA GLU A 150 36.44 -12.80 6.74
C GLU A 150 37.39 -13.56 7.69
N ALA A 151 37.61 -13.05 8.90
CA ALA A 151 38.42 -13.72 9.91
C ALA A 151 37.84 -15.08 10.33
N TYR A 152 36.51 -15.12 10.54
CA TYR A 152 35.80 -16.38 10.83
C TYR A 152 35.91 -17.41 9.69
N GLU A 153 35.72 -16.98 8.44
CA GLU A 153 35.81 -17.89 7.28
C GLU A 153 37.25 -18.44 7.06
N LYS A 154 38.26 -17.66 7.38
CA LYS A 154 39.67 -18.06 7.30
C LYS A 154 40.12 -18.92 8.49
N ALA A 155 39.40 -18.91 9.60
CA ALA A 155 39.72 -19.72 10.76
C ALA A 155 39.52 -21.20 10.48
N GLY A 156 40.43 -22.04 10.92
CA GLY A 156 40.26 -23.51 10.92
C GLY A 156 39.11 -23.92 11.85
N GLU A 157 38.74 -25.20 11.82
CA GLU A 157 37.59 -25.72 12.56
C GLU A 157 37.61 -25.35 14.05
N THR A 158 38.74 -25.61 14.75
CA THR A 158 38.91 -25.23 16.15
C THR A 158 38.80 -23.72 16.38
N GLY A 159 39.31 -22.92 15.46
CA GLY A 159 39.22 -21.46 15.53
C GLY A 159 37.77 -20.98 15.36
N ARG A 160 37.00 -21.58 14.46
CA ARG A 160 35.57 -21.27 14.27
C ARG A 160 34.74 -21.59 15.51
N VAL A 161 34.98 -22.75 16.14
CA VAL A 161 34.28 -23.09 17.40
C VAL A 161 34.54 -22.03 18.45
N LYS A 162 35.78 -21.65 18.67
CA LYS A 162 36.16 -20.62 19.62
C LYS A 162 35.51 -19.27 19.34
N LEU A 163 35.57 -18.81 18.07
CA LEU A 163 34.94 -17.57 17.66
C LEU A 163 33.40 -17.62 17.79
N SER A 164 32.79 -18.79 17.53
CA SER A 164 31.35 -18.96 17.67
C SER A 164 30.91 -18.82 19.12
N GLU A 165 31.66 -19.34 20.05
CA GLU A 165 31.40 -19.19 21.49
C GLU A 165 31.65 -17.73 21.95
N GLU A 166 32.80 -17.16 21.60
CA GLU A 166 33.20 -15.83 22.01
C GLU A 166 32.23 -14.74 21.49
N TRP A 167 31.77 -14.86 20.24
CA TRP A 167 30.93 -13.87 19.58
C TRP A 167 29.45 -14.23 19.60
N ASN A 168 29.09 -15.37 20.12
CA ASN A 168 27.72 -15.90 20.13
C ASN A 168 27.13 -15.95 18.71
N ILE A 169 27.91 -16.54 17.78
CA ILE A 169 27.51 -16.65 16.38
C ILE A 169 26.35 -17.63 16.25
N PRO A 170 25.28 -17.31 15.51
CA PRO A 170 24.21 -18.27 15.23
C PRO A 170 24.74 -19.51 14.49
N PRO A 171 24.03 -20.65 14.55
CA PRO A 171 24.44 -21.87 13.85
C PRO A 171 24.65 -21.62 12.35
N ASP A 172 25.71 -22.22 11.79
CA ASP A 172 26.00 -22.15 10.37
C ASP A 172 24.86 -22.78 9.54
N PRO A 173 24.21 -22.02 8.64
CA PRO A 173 23.11 -22.54 7.84
C PRO A 173 23.51 -23.49 6.71
N ARG A 174 24.78 -23.58 6.34
CA ARG A 174 25.28 -24.37 5.20
C ARG A 174 24.99 -25.86 5.29
N PRO A 175 25.05 -26.50 6.47
CA PRO A 175 24.73 -27.93 6.61
C PRO A 175 23.25 -28.28 6.44
N LEU A 176 22.33 -27.31 6.53
CA LEU A 176 20.89 -27.56 6.39
C LEU A 176 20.50 -27.91 4.94
N PRO A 177 19.44 -28.73 4.71
CA PRO A 177 18.97 -29.09 3.38
C PRO A 177 18.69 -27.86 2.49
N ALA A 178 19.08 -27.93 1.23
CA ALA A 178 19.09 -26.77 0.32
C ALA A 178 17.75 -26.06 0.17
N ASP A 179 16.66 -26.82 0.13
CA ASP A 179 15.32 -26.33 -0.14
C ASP A 179 14.44 -26.29 1.12
N SER A 180 15.06 -26.32 2.31
CA SER A 180 14.28 -26.28 3.56
C SER A 180 13.99 -24.84 3.99
N PHE A 181 12.81 -24.65 4.57
CA PHE A 181 12.42 -23.38 5.17
C PHE A 181 13.35 -23.01 6.36
N GLU A 182 13.81 -24.01 7.10
CA GLU A 182 14.74 -23.83 8.23
C GLU A 182 16.06 -23.24 7.76
N ARG A 183 16.57 -23.67 6.60
CA ARG A 183 17.77 -23.10 6.00
C ARG A 183 17.58 -21.64 5.60
N GLU A 184 16.43 -21.31 5.01
CA GLU A 184 16.11 -19.92 4.63
C GLU A 184 16.09 -18.99 5.84
N VAL A 185 15.45 -19.41 6.93
CA VAL A 185 15.41 -18.67 8.20
C VAL A 185 16.81 -18.57 8.83
N ALA A 186 17.56 -19.67 8.84
CA ALA A 186 18.92 -19.69 9.39
C ALA A 186 19.86 -18.74 8.60
N TYR A 187 19.76 -18.67 7.26
CA TYR A 187 20.51 -17.71 6.46
C TYR A 187 20.11 -16.26 6.77
N ALA A 188 18.82 -15.98 6.97
CA ALA A 188 18.37 -14.63 7.31
C ALA A 188 19.00 -14.18 8.64
N ASN A 189 18.97 -15.03 9.65
CA ASN A 189 19.58 -14.76 10.96
C ASN A 189 21.11 -14.64 10.89
N TRP A 190 21.74 -15.48 10.08
CA TRP A 190 23.18 -15.46 9.82
C TRP A 190 23.64 -14.17 9.14
N ASP A 191 22.97 -13.77 8.09
CA ASP A 191 23.29 -12.55 7.36
C ASP A 191 23.01 -11.29 8.22
N GLU A 192 21.95 -11.31 9.04
CA GLU A 192 21.65 -10.23 9.96
C GLU A 192 22.74 -10.08 11.04
N PHE A 193 23.15 -11.18 11.64
CA PHE A 193 24.21 -11.19 12.65
C PHE A 193 25.50 -10.56 12.11
N TRP A 194 25.95 -11.00 10.93
CA TRP A 194 27.18 -10.49 10.33
C TRP A 194 27.05 -9.05 9.87
N MET A 195 25.90 -8.69 9.29
CA MET A 195 25.61 -7.32 8.88
C MET A 195 25.72 -6.35 10.06
N GLN A 196 25.16 -6.68 11.21
CA GLN A 196 25.21 -5.83 12.41
C GLN A 196 26.64 -5.61 12.91
N ARG A 197 27.56 -6.55 12.70
CA ARG A 197 28.99 -6.45 13.06
C ARG A 197 29.83 -5.69 12.02
N SER A 198 29.33 -5.45 10.81
CA SER A 198 30.09 -4.82 9.76
C SER A 198 30.54 -3.38 10.12
N LYS A 199 31.86 -3.19 10.22
CA LYS A 199 32.46 -1.88 10.43
C LYS A 199 32.24 -0.97 9.20
N LYS A 200 32.27 -1.54 7.99
CA LYS A 200 32.01 -0.82 6.74
C LYS A 200 30.56 -0.31 6.68
N LEU A 201 29.58 -1.09 7.14
CA LEU A 201 28.20 -0.62 7.26
C LEU A 201 28.10 0.58 8.22
N ARG A 202 28.77 0.53 9.36
CA ARG A 202 28.77 1.67 10.30
C ARG A 202 29.35 2.94 9.67
N GLN A 203 30.40 2.82 8.86
CA GLN A 203 30.96 3.95 8.11
C GLN A 203 29.98 4.49 7.07
N TYR A 204 29.35 3.58 6.29
CA TYR A 204 28.30 3.95 5.34
C TYR A 204 27.16 4.72 6.04
N LEU A 205 26.67 4.20 7.17
CA LEU A 205 25.57 4.83 7.91
C LEU A 205 25.95 6.21 8.48
N ALA A 206 27.21 6.41 8.87
CA ALA A 206 27.70 7.72 9.28
C ALA A 206 27.68 8.73 8.12
N GLU A 207 28.19 8.36 6.95
CA GLU A 207 28.16 9.20 5.74
C GLU A 207 26.70 9.44 5.27
N PHE A 208 25.83 8.43 5.36
CA PHE A 208 24.41 8.56 5.08
C PHE A 208 23.75 9.61 5.99
N LYS A 209 24.02 9.53 7.30
CA LYS A 209 23.50 10.48 8.29
C LYS A 209 23.95 11.92 8.01
N GLU A 210 25.19 12.13 7.56
CA GLU A 210 25.69 13.46 7.17
C GLU A 210 24.87 14.03 5.99
N ILE A 211 24.56 13.22 4.98
CA ILE A 211 23.75 13.65 3.85
C ILE A 211 22.32 13.97 4.30
N GLU A 212 21.72 13.12 5.14
CA GLU A 212 20.35 13.33 5.63
C GLU A 212 20.23 14.53 6.59
N SER A 213 21.28 14.85 7.32
CA SER A 213 21.31 16.00 8.24
C SER A 213 21.42 17.36 7.54
N MET A 214 21.66 17.39 6.21
CA MET A 214 21.72 18.66 5.47
C MET A 214 20.42 19.43 5.62
N ALA A 215 20.51 20.70 6.02
CA ALA A 215 19.38 21.60 6.21
C ALA A 215 19.16 22.52 5.01
N ILE A 216 18.03 23.22 5.01
CA ILE A 216 17.72 24.26 4.02
C ILE A 216 18.62 25.47 4.31
N GLU A 217 19.33 25.95 3.30
CA GLU A 217 20.08 27.19 3.34
C GLU A 217 19.21 28.31 2.77
N GLY A 218 18.99 29.37 3.56
CA GLY A 218 18.19 30.53 3.14
C GLY A 218 16.66 30.36 3.31
N LYS A 219 15.89 30.91 2.38
CA LYS A 219 14.42 30.89 2.45
C LYS A 219 13.86 29.49 2.10
N ILE A 220 12.83 29.06 2.85
CA ILE A 220 12.20 27.73 2.68
C ILE A 220 11.64 27.55 1.26
N GLU A 221 11.02 28.59 0.69
CA GLU A 221 10.38 28.53 -0.62
C GLU A 221 11.38 28.26 -1.75
N THR A 222 12.59 28.81 -1.67
CA THR A 222 13.62 28.67 -2.69
C THR A 222 14.63 27.57 -2.38
N GLY A 223 14.80 27.20 -1.09
CA GLY A 223 15.79 26.23 -0.63
C GLY A 223 15.39 24.76 -0.73
N LYS A 224 14.09 24.44 -0.77
CA LYS A 224 13.59 23.05 -0.77
C LYS A 224 14.08 22.22 -1.95
N LEU A 225 13.88 22.69 -3.18
CA LEU A 225 14.26 21.93 -4.38
C LEU A 225 15.77 21.71 -4.51
N PRO A 226 16.63 22.74 -4.29
CA PRO A 226 18.07 22.53 -4.24
C PRO A 226 18.50 21.51 -3.19
N LEU A 227 17.93 21.55 -1.98
CA LEU A 227 18.24 20.58 -0.92
C LEU A 227 17.88 19.15 -1.33
N ILE A 228 16.66 18.93 -1.89
CA ILE A 228 16.23 17.61 -2.34
C ILE A 228 17.18 17.08 -3.43
N ARG A 229 17.58 17.93 -4.39
CA ARG A 229 18.54 17.54 -5.44
C ARG A 229 19.91 17.21 -4.86
N LYS A 230 20.40 18.02 -3.91
CA LYS A 230 21.70 17.82 -3.23
C LYS A 230 21.71 16.50 -2.46
N LYS A 231 20.66 16.22 -1.67
CA LYS A 231 20.51 14.94 -0.93
C LYS A 231 20.44 13.74 -1.89
N ARG A 232 19.57 13.77 -2.89
CA ARG A 232 19.47 12.68 -3.89
C ARG A 232 20.78 12.43 -4.61
N GLY A 233 21.47 13.49 -5.03
CA GLY A 233 22.78 13.38 -5.65
C GLY A 233 23.85 12.82 -4.69
N GLY A 234 23.81 13.22 -3.41
CA GLY A 234 24.66 12.71 -2.35
C GLY A 234 24.45 11.20 -2.12
N LEU A 235 23.21 10.78 -1.94
CA LEU A 235 22.86 9.38 -1.74
C LEU A 235 23.28 8.49 -2.93
N ARG A 236 23.06 8.96 -4.16
CA ARG A 236 23.49 8.22 -5.36
C ARG A 236 25.02 8.06 -5.40
N ARG A 237 25.79 9.12 -5.08
CA ARG A 237 27.27 9.05 -5.01
C ARG A 237 27.72 8.10 -3.90
N LEU A 238 27.05 8.15 -2.74
CA LEU A 238 27.35 7.27 -1.62
C LEU A 238 27.15 5.80 -2.01
N GLN A 239 26.01 5.48 -2.63
CA GLN A 239 25.72 4.13 -3.11
C GLN A 239 26.76 3.65 -4.12
N MET A 240 27.15 4.49 -5.09
CA MET A 240 28.19 4.15 -6.07
C MET A 240 29.57 3.97 -5.41
N LYS A 241 29.94 4.82 -4.43
CA LYS A 241 31.20 4.72 -3.69
C LYS A 241 31.35 3.35 -2.99
N TRP A 242 30.28 2.89 -2.37
CA TRP A 242 30.29 1.64 -1.61
C TRP A 242 29.91 0.41 -2.43
N GLY A 243 29.39 0.57 -3.66
CA GLY A 243 28.89 -0.51 -4.51
C GLY A 243 27.77 -1.30 -3.88
N CYS A 244 27.05 -0.71 -2.92
CA CYS A 244 26.02 -1.38 -2.14
C CYS A 244 24.65 -1.34 -2.83
N PRO A 245 23.77 -2.33 -2.56
CA PRO A 245 22.38 -2.25 -2.99
C PRO A 245 21.69 -1.02 -2.38
N GLU A 246 20.54 -0.65 -2.93
CA GLU A 246 19.70 0.39 -2.32
C GLU A 246 19.30 0.00 -0.90
N ALA A 247 19.36 0.97 0.01
CA ALA A 247 19.01 0.71 1.40
C ALA A 247 17.51 0.37 1.53
N PRO A 248 17.11 -0.62 2.35
CA PRO A 248 15.73 -1.10 2.42
C PRO A 248 14.71 -0.01 2.69
N TRP A 249 15.04 0.96 3.53
CA TRP A 249 14.16 2.10 3.84
C TRP A 249 13.96 3.10 2.69
N LEU A 250 14.77 3.02 1.63
CA LEU A 250 14.58 3.79 0.39
C LEU A 250 13.82 3.00 -0.67
N SER A 251 13.73 1.67 -0.51
CA SER A 251 13.06 0.76 -1.45
C SER A 251 11.55 0.69 -1.24
N VAL A 252 11.02 1.30 -0.16
CA VAL A 252 9.57 1.30 0.10
C VAL A 252 8.86 2.10 -0.98
N SER A 253 7.96 1.43 -1.70
CA SER A 253 7.17 2.09 -2.74
C SER A 253 6.34 3.24 -2.16
N PRO A 254 6.41 4.46 -2.73
CA PRO A 254 5.56 5.57 -2.32
C PRO A 254 4.06 5.27 -2.54
N ASN A 255 3.73 4.25 -3.30
CA ASN A 255 2.35 3.83 -3.52
C ASN A 255 1.69 3.24 -2.25
N LEU A 256 2.48 2.88 -1.22
CA LEU A 256 1.92 2.43 0.05
C LEU A 256 0.91 3.44 0.63
N ILE A 257 1.26 4.72 0.67
CA ILE A 257 0.38 5.78 1.21
C ILE A 257 -0.88 6.03 0.37
N TRP A 258 -0.88 5.59 -0.89
CA TRP A 258 -2.04 5.69 -1.79
C TRP A 258 -2.96 4.46 -1.71
N ASN A 259 -2.65 3.48 -0.85
CA ASN A 259 -3.39 2.22 -0.75
C ASN A 259 -3.68 1.82 0.71
N ILE A 260 -3.68 2.80 1.61
CA ILE A 260 -4.12 2.63 3.00
C ILE A 260 -5.65 2.69 3.10
N VAL A 261 -6.21 2.21 4.20
CA VAL A 261 -7.66 1.99 4.38
C VAL A 261 -8.54 3.22 4.16
N ASN A 262 -8.03 4.43 4.32
CA ASN A 262 -8.80 5.66 4.12
C ASN A 262 -8.71 6.22 2.69
N THR A 263 -7.90 5.64 1.82
CA THR A 263 -7.71 6.13 0.44
C THR A 263 -9.00 6.11 -0.38
N PRO A 264 -9.85 5.07 -0.36
CA PRO A 264 -11.12 5.09 -1.08
C PRO A 264 -12.00 6.30 -0.71
N ALA A 265 -12.16 6.56 0.58
CA ALA A 265 -12.94 7.71 1.07
C ALA A 265 -12.34 9.05 0.61
N ALA A 266 -11.01 9.20 0.74
CA ALA A 266 -10.31 10.41 0.32
C ALA A 266 -10.41 10.65 -1.20
N GLN A 267 -10.25 9.60 -2.02
CA GLN A 267 -10.37 9.75 -3.46
C GLN A 267 -11.79 10.07 -3.92
N ILE A 268 -12.82 9.48 -3.30
CA ILE A 268 -14.23 9.85 -3.54
C ILE A 268 -14.46 11.33 -3.20
N SER A 269 -13.99 11.78 -2.03
CA SER A 269 -14.06 13.20 -1.65
C SER A 269 -13.41 14.10 -2.70
N MET A 270 -12.21 13.73 -3.18
CA MET A 270 -11.48 14.51 -4.17
C MET A 270 -12.15 14.56 -5.55
N ILE A 271 -12.61 13.41 -6.08
CA ILE A 271 -13.24 13.39 -7.40
C ILE A 271 -14.69 13.92 -7.38
N GLY A 272 -15.37 13.77 -6.26
CA GLY A 272 -16.72 14.33 -6.05
C GLY A 272 -16.72 15.82 -5.71
N GLY A 273 -15.56 16.42 -5.44
CA GLY A 273 -15.48 17.82 -4.98
C GLY A 273 -16.16 18.03 -3.62
N LEU A 274 -16.20 17.00 -2.76
CA LEU A 274 -16.87 17.02 -1.47
C LEU A 274 -15.93 17.59 -0.40
N THR A 275 -16.38 18.60 0.31
CA THR A 275 -15.55 19.34 1.29
C THR A 275 -15.93 19.07 2.74
N GLY A 276 -16.94 18.23 2.96
CA GLY A 276 -17.35 17.79 4.29
C GLY A 276 -16.40 16.76 4.90
N ALA A 277 -16.70 16.36 6.12
CA ALA A 277 -15.92 15.38 6.85
C ALA A 277 -15.83 14.04 6.07
N THR A 278 -14.63 13.48 6.04
CA THR A 278 -14.34 12.24 5.32
C THR A 278 -13.77 11.22 6.30
N TYR A 279 -14.46 10.09 6.45
CA TYR A 279 -14.10 9.02 7.39
C TYR A 279 -14.01 7.67 6.69
N ALA A 280 -13.13 6.82 7.20
CA ALA A 280 -13.01 5.43 6.77
C ALA A 280 -13.18 4.51 8.01
N PRO A 281 -14.42 4.17 8.38
CA PRO A 281 -14.64 3.23 9.47
C PRO A 281 -14.11 1.85 9.13
N VAL A 282 -13.37 1.25 10.07
CA VAL A 282 -12.79 -0.09 9.92
C VAL A 282 -13.48 -1.02 10.91
N ALA A 283 -14.24 -1.97 10.40
CA ALA A 283 -14.99 -2.96 11.18
C ALA A 283 -15.09 -4.31 10.45
N ALA A 284 -14.07 -4.68 9.72
CA ALA A 284 -14.03 -5.88 8.87
C ALA A 284 -15.30 -5.98 7.99
N CYS A 285 -15.91 -7.16 7.88
CA CYS A 285 -17.14 -7.37 7.09
C CYS A 285 -18.33 -6.48 7.50
N SER A 286 -18.29 -5.86 8.68
CA SER A 286 -19.33 -4.96 9.18
C SER A 286 -19.10 -3.48 8.83
N SER A 287 -18.03 -3.13 8.12
CA SER A 287 -17.64 -1.75 7.83
C SER A 287 -18.75 -0.96 7.14
N PHE A 288 -19.48 -1.56 6.20
CA PHE A 288 -20.63 -0.92 5.57
C PHE A 288 -21.74 -0.59 6.57
N GLY A 289 -22.11 -1.54 7.42
CA GLY A 289 -23.16 -1.36 8.42
C GLY A 289 -22.80 -0.27 9.45
N VAL A 290 -21.52 -0.20 9.83
CA VAL A 290 -21.01 0.87 10.73
C VAL A 290 -21.06 2.22 10.01
N ALA A 291 -20.58 2.30 8.77
CA ALA A 291 -20.62 3.51 7.94
C ALA A 291 -22.05 4.03 7.78
N LEU A 292 -22.99 3.14 7.44
CA LEU A 292 -24.41 3.48 7.30
C LEU A 292 -25.01 3.99 8.61
N LYS A 293 -24.75 3.31 9.73
CA LYS A 293 -25.21 3.75 11.04
C LYS A 293 -24.70 5.15 11.39
N VAL A 294 -23.41 5.40 11.18
CA VAL A 294 -22.81 6.72 11.42
C VAL A 294 -23.43 7.77 10.51
N ALA A 295 -23.61 7.48 9.21
CA ALA A 295 -24.26 8.39 8.27
C ALA A 295 -25.68 8.79 8.72
N MET A 296 -26.49 7.81 9.13
CA MET A 296 -27.83 8.09 9.66
C MET A 296 -27.80 8.94 10.93
N GLN A 297 -26.85 8.69 11.83
CA GLN A 297 -26.69 9.50 13.05
C GLN A 297 -26.30 10.94 12.72
N THR A 298 -25.35 11.13 11.82
CA THR A 298 -24.83 12.43 11.41
C THR A 298 -25.91 13.28 10.70
N ILE A 299 -26.77 12.65 9.89
CA ILE A 299 -27.93 13.33 9.28
C ILE A 299 -28.97 13.69 10.36
N ASN A 300 -29.26 12.78 11.30
CA ASN A 300 -30.23 13.03 12.38
C ASN A 300 -29.78 14.12 13.32
N SER A 301 -28.47 14.25 13.60
CA SER A 301 -27.92 15.36 14.43
C SER A 301 -27.91 16.70 13.70
N GLY A 302 -28.07 16.71 12.38
CA GLY A 302 -27.99 17.91 11.54
C GLY A 302 -26.57 18.30 11.15
N ASP A 303 -25.56 17.45 11.47
CA ASP A 303 -24.16 17.68 11.11
C ASP A 303 -23.89 17.43 9.60
N ALA A 304 -24.76 16.67 8.95
CA ALA A 304 -24.76 16.51 7.50
C ALA A 304 -26.18 16.58 6.91
N LYS A 305 -26.29 17.00 5.67
CA LYS A 305 -27.52 16.95 4.86
C LYS A 305 -27.49 15.80 3.86
N ALA A 306 -26.30 15.43 3.42
CA ALA A 306 -26.07 14.29 2.53
C ALA A 306 -24.80 13.55 2.96
N VAL A 307 -24.77 12.23 2.75
CA VAL A 307 -23.58 11.40 3.02
C VAL A 307 -23.43 10.40 1.89
N VAL A 308 -22.25 10.37 1.30
CA VAL A 308 -21.81 9.26 0.45
C VAL A 308 -21.33 8.16 1.37
N VAL A 309 -22.03 7.03 1.36
CA VAL A 309 -21.75 5.90 2.28
C VAL A 309 -21.50 4.63 1.48
N GLY A 310 -20.47 3.88 1.85
CA GLY A 310 -20.11 2.64 1.17
C GLY A 310 -19.07 1.81 1.90
N MET A 311 -18.61 0.78 1.21
CA MET A 311 -17.49 -0.07 1.63
C MET A 311 -16.74 -0.54 0.38
N SER A 312 -15.44 -0.72 0.50
CA SER A 312 -14.62 -1.35 -0.54
C SER A 312 -13.43 -2.08 0.07
N ASP A 313 -13.21 -3.32 -0.39
CA ASP A 313 -12.08 -4.19 -0.05
C ASP A 313 -11.62 -4.97 -1.28
#